data_0626f87b90060343c004b5d3274715f1
#
_entry.id   0626f87b90060343c004b5d3274715f1
#
_cell.length_a   1.000
_cell.length_b   1.000
_cell.length_c   1.000
_cell.angle_alpha   90.00
_cell.angle_beta   90.00
_cell.angle_gamma   90.00
#
_symmetry.space_group_name_H-M   'P 1'
#
loop_
_entity.id
_entity.type
_entity.pdbx_description
1 polymer ?
#
loop_
_entity_poly.entity_id
_entity_poly.type
_entity_poly.pdbx_seq_one_letter_code
_entity_poly.pdbx_strand_id
1 'polypeptide(L)'
;RQDYSEGKITKEECDAIVDKAVTEVVAKQKELGFHIITDGEFRRTYWHLDFMWGFEGVGHEQTGAGVQFNAEMAAVEDTYLTGKVKAKAHPFVEGFKFLKQFEDENTVAKYTIPAPAQMFQQMIVPANFENTRKYYATNEELIQDIGKAYQEVIRQFYEAGCSNLQLDDCTWGAIVGDAAKQRYERLGLDLNKVKAQLLEVNNLALEGKPEDMVITSHICRGNYHSTFFTSGPYDSVADYVFAKENVDALFLEYDDARSGGFAPLAKVSEDKKVVLGLITTKSPELEDKETVIKRIYEAAKYIPLERLCLSPQCGFASCEIGNKLTEEEQWAKLKLVKEIAEEVWKDA
;
A
#
# COMPACT_ATOMS: atom_id res chain seq x y z
N ARG A 1 10.25 -6.50 -19.22
CA ARG A 1 9.69 -7.74 -18.68
C ARG A 1 9.11 -8.59 -19.78
N GLN A 2 8.30 -8.03 -20.68
CA GLN A 2 7.77 -8.76 -21.83
C GLN A 2 8.88 -9.44 -22.62
N ASP A 3 9.94 -8.73 -22.98
CA ASP A 3 11.07 -9.31 -23.72
C ASP A 3 11.76 -10.44 -22.96
N TYR A 4 11.84 -10.34 -21.62
CA TYR A 4 12.35 -11.43 -20.80
C TYR A 4 11.39 -12.63 -20.79
N SER A 5 10.10 -12.42 -20.62
CA SER A 5 9.10 -13.50 -20.64
C SER A 5 9.00 -14.20 -22.00
N GLU A 6 9.28 -13.47 -23.09
CA GLU A 6 9.38 -13.98 -24.46
C GLU A 6 10.75 -14.60 -24.81
N GLY A 7 11.69 -14.59 -23.86
CA GLY A 7 13.04 -15.14 -24.03
C GLY A 7 13.95 -14.34 -24.98
N LYS A 8 13.64 -13.05 -25.23
CA LYS A 8 14.44 -12.17 -26.08
C LYS A 8 15.66 -11.59 -25.37
N ILE A 9 15.59 -11.46 -24.06
CA ILE A 9 16.70 -11.02 -23.20
C ILE A 9 16.87 -11.98 -22.03
N THR A 10 18.05 -12.00 -21.42
CA THR A 10 18.33 -12.81 -20.24
C THR A 10 17.77 -12.15 -18.96
N LYS A 11 17.76 -12.90 -17.87
CA LYS A 11 17.37 -12.34 -16.56
C LYS A 11 18.32 -11.23 -16.13
N GLU A 12 19.61 -11.41 -16.33
CA GLU A 12 20.65 -10.46 -15.98
C GLU A 12 20.48 -9.14 -16.76
N GLU A 13 20.14 -9.21 -18.06
CA GLU A 13 19.84 -8.05 -18.88
C GLU A 13 18.57 -7.33 -18.40
N CYS A 14 17.52 -8.08 -18.05
CA CYS A 14 16.31 -7.52 -17.48
C CYS A 14 16.58 -6.82 -16.14
N ASP A 15 17.31 -7.47 -15.23
CA ASP A 15 17.68 -6.92 -13.93
C ASP A 15 18.51 -5.62 -14.10
N ALA A 16 19.46 -5.58 -15.03
CA ALA A 16 20.26 -4.38 -15.30
C ALA A 16 19.40 -3.19 -15.82
N ILE A 17 18.39 -3.46 -16.63
CA ILE A 17 17.43 -2.44 -17.09
C ILE A 17 16.63 -1.90 -15.89
N VAL A 18 16.15 -2.77 -15.02
CA VAL A 18 15.40 -2.39 -13.82
C VAL A 18 16.27 -1.61 -12.85
N ASP A 19 17.50 -2.04 -12.62
CA ASP A 19 18.47 -1.35 -11.75
C ASP A 19 18.74 0.08 -12.25
N LYS A 20 18.88 0.25 -13.56
CA LYS A 20 19.01 1.57 -14.18
C LYS A 20 17.78 2.44 -13.93
N ALA A 21 16.58 1.90 -14.15
CA ALA A 21 15.33 2.63 -13.94
C ALA A 21 15.15 3.05 -12.47
N VAL A 22 15.47 2.16 -11.51
CA VAL A 22 15.45 2.49 -10.07
C VAL A 22 16.46 3.61 -9.78
N THR A 23 17.68 3.54 -10.34
CA THR A 23 18.69 4.57 -10.15
C THR A 23 18.21 5.94 -10.65
N GLU A 24 17.58 5.99 -11.83
CA GLU A 24 17.06 7.21 -12.44
C GLU A 24 15.90 7.81 -11.63
N VAL A 25 14.94 7.00 -11.18
CA VAL A 25 13.80 7.49 -10.38
C VAL A 25 14.24 7.98 -9.00
N VAL A 26 15.21 7.32 -8.37
CA VAL A 26 15.79 7.77 -7.10
C VAL A 26 16.53 9.09 -7.27
N ALA A 27 17.33 9.23 -8.31
CA ALA A 27 18.04 10.48 -8.61
C ALA A 27 17.05 11.65 -8.77
N LYS A 28 15.92 11.41 -9.45
CA LYS A 28 14.88 12.41 -9.65
C LYS A 28 14.15 12.78 -8.35
N GLN A 29 13.87 11.82 -7.49
CA GLN A 29 13.30 12.07 -6.16
C GLN A 29 14.23 12.95 -5.32
N LYS A 30 15.53 12.67 -5.31
CA LYS A 30 16.54 13.48 -4.62
C LYS A 30 16.68 14.88 -5.20
N GLU A 31 16.66 15.03 -6.55
CA GLU A 31 16.68 16.32 -7.22
C GLU A 31 15.53 17.23 -6.80
N LEU A 32 14.35 16.65 -6.54
CA LEU A 32 13.18 17.36 -6.04
C LEU A 32 13.23 17.63 -4.51
N GLY A 33 14.25 17.16 -3.81
CA GLY A 33 14.43 17.39 -2.39
C GLY A 33 13.58 16.51 -1.47
N PHE A 34 13.17 15.33 -1.93
CA PHE A 34 12.48 14.38 -1.06
C PHE A 34 13.45 13.69 -0.09
N HIS A 35 13.07 13.63 1.18
CA HIS A 35 13.80 12.91 2.22
C HIS A 35 13.52 11.41 2.23
N ILE A 36 12.40 10.99 1.69
CA ILE A 36 12.02 9.58 1.55
C ILE A 36 12.14 9.20 0.08
N ILE A 37 12.95 8.17 -0.20
CA ILE A 37 13.14 7.63 -1.55
C ILE A 37 12.55 6.23 -1.66
N THR A 38 12.01 5.91 -2.85
CA THR A 38 11.41 4.61 -3.18
C THR A 38 11.96 4.08 -4.50
N ASP A 39 11.86 2.77 -4.73
CA ASP A 39 12.32 2.13 -5.97
C ASP A 39 11.32 2.19 -7.14
N GLY A 40 10.18 2.87 -6.96
CA GLY A 40 9.10 2.92 -7.95
C GLY A 40 8.41 1.58 -8.20
N GLU A 41 8.73 0.55 -7.41
CA GLU A 41 8.22 -0.84 -7.55
C GLU A 41 8.54 -1.49 -8.90
N PHE A 42 9.56 -1.01 -9.61
CA PHE A 42 9.91 -1.46 -10.97
C PHE A 42 10.26 -2.95 -11.07
N ARG A 43 10.54 -3.62 -9.92
CA ARG A 43 10.82 -5.06 -9.88
C ARG A 43 9.56 -5.92 -9.89
N ARG A 44 8.35 -5.34 -9.69
CA ARG A 44 7.09 -6.06 -9.50
C ARG A 44 6.25 -6.09 -10.77
N THR A 45 5.55 -7.19 -10.98
CA THR A 45 4.46 -7.30 -11.97
C THR A 45 3.15 -6.85 -11.33
N TYR A 46 2.87 -7.38 -10.14
CA TYR A 46 1.73 -6.98 -9.31
C TYR A 46 2.25 -6.46 -7.97
N TRP A 47 1.74 -5.32 -7.52
CA TRP A 47 2.18 -4.69 -6.28
C TRP A 47 2.06 -5.60 -5.03
N HIS A 48 1.13 -6.56 -5.03
CA HIS A 48 0.81 -7.42 -3.89
C HIS A 48 1.09 -8.91 -4.14
N LEU A 49 0.75 -9.46 -5.32
CA LEU A 49 0.85 -10.90 -5.56
C LEU A 49 2.29 -11.39 -5.59
N ASP A 50 3.18 -10.64 -6.23
CA ASP A 50 4.62 -10.97 -6.28
C ASP A 50 5.22 -11.15 -4.87
N PHE A 51 4.76 -10.35 -3.91
CA PHE A 51 5.16 -10.50 -2.51
C PHE A 51 4.61 -11.79 -1.90
N MET A 52 3.33 -12.10 -2.13
CA MET A 52 2.70 -13.31 -1.58
C MET A 52 3.39 -14.59 -2.07
N TRP A 53 3.88 -14.61 -3.30
CA TRP A 53 4.64 -15.73 -3.88
C TRP A 53 6.02 -15.92 -3.22
N GLY A 54 6.47 -14.94 -2.49
CA GLY A 54 7.68 -15.03 -1.66
C GLY A 54 7.55 -15.93 -0.44
N PHE A 55 6.35 -16.36 -0.03
CA PHE A 55 6.14 -17.28 1.08
C PHE A 55 6.14 -18.75 0.63
N GLU A 56 6.52 -19.65 1.52
CA GLU A 56 6.21 -21.08 1.37
C GLU A 56 4.70 -21.30 1.54
N GLY A 57 4.17 -22.27 0.83
CA GLY A 57 2.75 -22.63 0.90
C GLY A 57 1.83 -21.74 0.05
N VAL A 58 2.36 -20.86 -0.78
CA VAL A 58 1.62 -20.04 -1.75
C VAL A 58 2.03 -20.40 -3.17
N GLY A 59 1.03 -20.63 -4.03
CA GLY A 59 1.20 -20.88 -5.46
C GLY A 59 0.40 -19.89 -6.30
N HIS A 60 0.66 -19.88 -7.61
CA HIS A 60 -0.06 -19.03 -8.55
C HIS A 60 -0.15 -19.67 -9.95
N GLU A 61 -1.16 -19.25 -10.72
CA GLU A 61 -1.33 -19.66 -12.12
C GLU A 61 -2.10 -18.62 -12.92
N GLN A 62 -1.88 -18.59 -14.23
CA GLN A 62 -2.64 -17.74 -15.13
C GLN A 62 -3.96 -18.41 -15.54
N THR A 63 -5.08 -17.91 -15.05
CA THR A 63 -6.41 -18.45 -15.35
C THR A 63 -7.31 -17.49 -16.13
N GLY A 64 -6.86 -16.25 -16.36
CA GLY A 64 -7.68 -15.18 -16.92
C GLY A 64 -8.61 -14.51 -15.91
N ALA A 65 -8.39 -14.72 -14.61
CA ALA A 65 -9.07 -13.99 -13.54
C ALA A 65 -8.83 -12.48 -13.64
N GLY A 66 -9.72 -11.68 -13.04
CA GLY A 66 -9.60 -10.23 -13.05
C GLY A 66 -10.37 -9.57 -11.92
N VAL A 67 -9.96 -8.33 -11.62
CA VAL A 67 -10.62 -7.45 -10.63
C VAL A 67 -11.32 -6.32 -11.38
N GLN A 68 -12.63 -6.17 -11.16
CA GLN A 68 -13.41 -5.10 -11.78
C GLN A 68 -13.22 -3.78 -11.03
N PHE A 69 -12.62 -2.81 -11.70
CA PHE A 69 -12.58 -1.41 -11.28
C PHE A 69 -13.81 -0.66 -11.83
N ASN A 70 -13.98 0.60 -11.43
CA ASN A 70 -15.16 1.37 -11.82
C ASN A 70 -15.35 1.52 -13.34
N ALA A 71 -14.28 1.51 -14.13
CA ALA A 71 -14.33 1.66 -15.58
C ALA A 71 -13.68 0.51 -16.36
N GLU A 72 -12.75 -0.23 -15.78
CA GLU A 72 -11.94 -1.24 -16.47
C GLU A 72 -11.76 -2.50 -15.62
N MET A 73 -11.45 -3.62 -16.28
CA MET A 73 -11.09 -4.88 -15.61
C MET A 73 -9.56 -5.06 -15.65
N ALA A 74 -8.96 -5.21 -14.47
CA ALA A 74 -7.55 -5.55 -14.31
C ALA A 74 -7.40 -7.08 -14.35
N ALA A 75 -6.65 -7.62 -15.30
CA ALA A 75 -6.27 -9.03 -15.29
C ALA A 75 -5.26 -9.29 -14.16
N VAL A 76 -5.43 -10.38 -13.43
CA VAL A 76 -4.50 -10.81 -12.36
C VAL A 76 -4.30 -12.31 -12.44
N GLU A 77 -3.17 -12.81 -11.91
CA GLU A 77 -2.96 -14.24 -11.74
C GLU A 77 -3.72 -14.76 -10.51
N ASP A 78 -4.29 -15.94 -10.59
CA ASP A 78 -4.86 -16.62 -9.45
C ASP A 78 -3.73 -16.98 -8.48
N THR A 79 -3.92 -16.60 -7.22
CA THR A 79 -2.98 -16.85 -6.13
C THR A 79 -3.69 -17.62 -5.03
N TYR A 80 -3.18 -18.79 -4.68
CA TYR A 80 -3.83 -19.76 -3.82
C TYR A 80 -2.84 -20.50 -2.91
N LEU A 81 -3.34 -21.22 -1.90
CA LEU A 81 -2.50 -22.03 -1.02
C LEU A 81 -2.14 -23.38 -1.64
N THR A 82 -0.87 -23.75 -1.50
CA THR A 82 -0.32 -25.08 -1.79
C THR A 82 0.13 -25.82 -0.52
N GLY A 83 0.06 -25.14 0.62
CA GLY A 83 0.44 -25.62 1.94
C GLY A 83 0.13 -24.60 3.03
N LYS A 84 0.59 -24.82 4.24
CA LYS A 84 0.55 -23.80 5.30
C LYS A 84 1.56 -22.68 5.00
N VAL A 85 1.17 -21.43 5.27
CA VAL A 85 2.00 -20.26 5.04
C VAL A 85 3.18 -20.26 6.00
N LYS A 86 4.39 -20.07 5.45
CA LYS A 86 5.62 -19.90 6.23
C LYS A 86 6.54 -18.90 5.57
N ALA A 87 7.30 -18.17 6.38
CA ALA A 87 8.37 -17.34 5.86
C ALA A 87 9.56 -18.19 5.39
N LYS A 88 10.23 -17.68 4.37
CA LYS A 88 11.56 -18.08 3.91
C LYS A 88 12.39 -16.83 3.67
N ALA A 89 13.62 -16.93 3.17
CA ALA A 89 14.35 -15.76 2.66
C ALA A 89 13.51 -15.06 1.59
N HIS A 90 13.03 -13.86 1.91
CA HIS A 90 12.04 -13.20 1.07
C HIS A 90 12.71 -12.40 -0.06
N PRO A 91 12.34 -12.61 -1.34
CA PRO A 91 13.02 -11.99 -2.48
C PRO A 91 12.97 -10.46 -2.48
N PHE A 92 11.95 -9.85 -1.88
CA PHE A 92 11.81 -8.39 -1.81
C PHE A 92 12.90 -7.72 -0.96
N VAL A 93 13.54 -8.46 -0.05
CA VAL A 93 14.66 -7.96 0.76
C VAL A 93 15.86 -7.58 -0.12
N GLU A 94 16.11 -8.33 -1.20
CA GLU A 94 17.18 -7.98 -2.15
C GLU A 94 16.87 -6.68 -2.93
N GLY A 95 15.60 -6.46 -3.29
CA GLY A 95 15.14 -5.20 -3.87
C GLY A 95 15.37 -4.02 -2.93
N PHE A 96 15.05 -4.19 -1.64
CA PHE A 96 15.34 -3.18 -0.63
C PHE A 96 16.83 -2.90 -0.47
N LYS A 97 17.68 -3.93 -0.40
CA LYS A 97 19.15 -3.76 -0.31
C LYS A 97 19.69 -2.94 -1.48
N PHE A 98 19.14 -3.09 -2.68
CA PHE A 98 19.52 -2.28 -3.82
C PHE A 98 19.09 -0.80 -3.61
N LEU A 99 17.86 -0.55 -3.18
CA LEU A 99 17.39 0.81 -2.90
C LEU A 99 18.19 1.48 -1.78
N LYS A 100 18.52 0.74 -0.74
CA LYS A 100 19.27 1.25 0.42
C LYS A 100 20.64 1.84 0.06
N GLN A 101 21.27 1.41 -1.02
CA GLN A 101 22.57 1.95 -1.46
C GLN A 101 22.51 3.45 -1.79
N PHE A 102 21.32 3.98 -2.03
CA PHE A 102 21.10 5.39 -2.35
C PHE A 102 20.80 6.27 -1.12
N GLU A 103 20.73 5.69 0.08
CA GLU A 103 20.62 6.50 1.30
C GLU A 103 21.85 7.37 1.50
N ASP A 104 21.62 8.56 2.08
CA ASP A 104 22.65 9.48 2.51
C ASP A 104 22.19 10.22 3.79
N GLU A 105 22.92 11.24 4.19
CA GLU A 105 22.61 12.04 5.39
C GLU A 105 21.25 12.75 5.33
N ASN A 106 20.67 12.93 4.15
CA ASN A 106 19.42 13.64 3.90
C ASN A 106 18.27 12.73 3.44
N THR A 107 18.54 11.47 3.11
CA THR A 107 17.54 10.59 2.51
C THR A 107 17.51 9.21 3.14
N VAL A 108 16.28 8.69 3.32
CA VAL A 108 15.98 7.36 3.86
C VAL A 108 15.20 6.55 2.83
N ALA A 109 15.62 5.31 2.63
CA ALA A 109 14.92 4.37 1.77
C ALA A 109 13.65 3.85 2.45
N LYS A 110 12.51 4.02 1.78
CA LYS A 110 11.23 3.45 2.16
C LYS A 110 10.90 2.28 1.24
N TYR A 111 10.51 1.16 1.81
CA TYR A 111 10.03 0.03 1.04
C TYR A 111 8.55 -0.24 1.31
N THR A 112 7.85 -0.78 0.32
CA THR A 112 6.42 -1.07 0.40
C THR A 112 6.18 -2.57 0.27
N ILE A 113 5.27 -3.10 1.05
CA ILE A 113 4.80 -4.48 0.96
C ILE A 113 3.27 -4.49 1.14
N PRO A 114 2.53 -5.46 0.58
CA PRO A 114 1.11 -5.57 0.87
C PRO A 114 0.90 -5.86 2.36
N ALA A 115 -0.17 -5.30 2.93
CA ALA A 115 -0.54 -5.57 4.32
C ALA A 115 -0.86 -7.07 4.54
N PRO A 116 -0.66 -7.60 5.76
CA PRO A 116 -1.07 -8.95 6.12
C PRO A 116 -2.55 -9.21 5.84
N ALA A 117 -3.42 -8.21 6.09
CA ALA A 117 -4.84 -8.26 5.78
C ALA A 117 -5.11 -8.49 4.29
N GLN A 118 -4.28 -7.93 3.40
CA GLN A 118 -4.39 -8.15 1.94
C GLN A 118 -4.16 -9.63 1.58
N MET A 119 -3.16 -10.26 2.19
CA MET A 119 -2.91 -11.70 2.01
C MET A 119 -4.03 -12.54 2.62
N PHE A 120 -4.46 -12.23 3.84
CA PHE A 120 -5.58 -12.92 4.48
C PHE A 120 -6.85 -12.85 3.61
N GLN A 121 -7.20 -11.67 3.13
CA GLN A 121 -8.35 -11.47 2.24
C GLN A 121 -8.23 -12.29 0.95
N GLN A 122 -7.05 -12.32 0.32
CA GLN A 122 -6.79 -13.11 -0.89
C GLN A 122 -7.08 -14.60 -0.68
N MET A 123 -6.74 -15.14 0.48
CA MET A 123 -6.91 -16.57 0.79
C MET A 123 -8.35 -16.96 1.15
N ILE A 124 -9.19 -16.00 1.58
CA ILE A 124 -10.58 -16.28 1.98
C ILE A 124 -11.63 -15.79 0.98
N VAL A 125 -11.25 -15.18 -0.14
CA VAL A 125 -12.21 -14.86 -1.22
C VAL A 125 -12.93 -16.14 -1.68
N PRO A 126 -14.17 -16.04 -2.20
CA PRO A 126 -14.96 -17.22 -2.58
C PRO A 126 -14.20 -18.20 -3.50
N ALA A 127 -13.40 -17.69 -4.43
CA ALA A 127 -12.62 -18.53 -5.35
C ALA A 127 -11.57 -19.40 -4.63
N ASN A 128 -10.99 -18.92 -3.53
CA ASN A 128 -9.94 -19.61 -2.78
C ASN A 128 -10.43 -20.32 -1.53
N PHE A 129 -11.66 -20.07 -1.09
CA PHE A 129 -12.15 -20.52 0.21
C PHE A 129 -12.04 -22.04 0.41
N GLU A 130 -12.54 -22.83 -0.54
CA GLU A 130 -12.48 -24.29 -0.48
C GLU A 130 -11.03 -24.81 -0.50
N ASN A 131 -10.16 -24.15 -1.26
CA ASN A 131 -8.73 -24.50 -1.28
C ASN A 131 -8.07 -24.20 0.07
N THR A 132 -8.35 -23.04 0.65
CA THR A 132 -7.80 -22.63 1.94
C THR A 132 -8.23 -23.59 3.06
N ARG A 133 -9.48 -24.08 3.04
CA ARG A 133 -9.98 -25.06 4.02
C ARG A 133 -9.29 -26.43 3.99
N LYS A 134 -8.55 -26.76 2.93
CA LYS A 134 -7.70 -27.94 2.91
C LYS A 134 -6.50 -27.85 3.88
N TYR A 135 -6.04 -26.65 4.18
CA TYR A 135 -4.84 -26.40 4.99
C TYR A 135 -5.15 -25.77 6.35
N TYR A 136 -6.25 -25.01 6.45
CA TYR A 136 -6.67 -24.28 7.64
C TYR A 136 -8.15 -24.54 7.94
N ALA A 137 -8.43 -25.15 9.09
CA ALA A 137 -9.80 -25.41 9.51
C ALA A 137 -10.56 -24.11 9.82
N THR A 138 -9.86 -23.10 10.35
CA THR A 138 -10.45 -21.83 10.77
C THR A 138 -9.67 -20.64 10.20
N ASN A 139 -10.29 -19.45 10.23
CA ASN A 139 -9.61 -18.19 9.88
C ASN A 139 -8.54 -17.83 10.92
N GLU A 140 -8.79 -18.14 12.17
CA GLU A 140 -7.88 -17.88 13.29
C GLU A 140 -6.53 -18.59 13.09
N GLU A 141 -6.54 -19.86 12.64
CA GLU A 141 -5.31 -20.59 12.30
C GLU A 141 -4.55 -19.92 11.15
N LEU A 142 -5.25 -19.49 10.09
CA LEU A 142 -4.66 -18.78 8.96
C LEU A 142 -4.06 -17.43 9.38
N ILE A 143 -4.78 -16.66 10.19
CA ILE A 143 -4.32 -15.37 10.74
C ILE A 143 -3.01 -15.55 11.52
N GLN A 144 -2.94 -16.58 12.37
CA GLN A 144 -1.72 -16.87 13.16
C GLN A 144 -0.50 -17.17 12.27
N ASP A 145 -0.67 -17.98 11.24
CA ASP A 145 0.45 -18.33 10.36
C ASP A 145 0.87 -17.15 9.46
N ILE A 146 -0.09 -16.38 8.93
CA ILE A 146 0.21 -15.15 8.17
C ILE A 146 0.94 -14.14 9.07
N GLY A 147 0.41 -13.87 10.27
CA GLY A 147 1.03 -12.92 11.20
C GLY A 147 2.48 -13.28 11.52
N LYS A 148 2.76 -14.54 11.86
CA LYS A 148 4.12 -15.04 12.13
C LYS A 148 5.04 -14.96 10.91
N ALA A 149 4.52 -15.27 9.72
CA ALA A 149 5.29 -15.19 8.49
C ALA A 149 5.70 -13.74 8.18
N TYR A 150 4.79 -12.78 8.39
CA TYR A 150 5.09 -11.35 8.24
C TYR A 150 6.05 -10.84 9.31
N GLN A 151 5.92 -11.24 10.58
CA GLN A 151 6.91 -10.90 11.62
C GLN A 151 8.32 -11.27 11.18
N GLU A 152 8.50 -12.47 10.65
CA GLU A 152 9.80 -12.94 10.16
C GLU A 152 10.29 -12.11 8.96
N VAL A 153 9.42 -11.77 8.00
CA VAL A 153 9.80 -10.95 6.84
C VAL A 153 10.14 -9.51 7.28
N ILE A 154 9.38 -8.92 8.20
CA ILE A 154 9.69 -7.60 8.77
C ILE A 154 11.06 -7.63 9.46
N ARG A 155 11.38 -8.70 10.20
CA ARG A 155 12.70 -8.91 10.80
C ARG A 155 13.80 -8.96 9.73
N GLN A 156 13.58 -9.66 8.61
CA GLN A 156 14.55 -9.71 7.51
C GLN A 156 14.80 -8.34 6.88
N PHE A 157 13.75 -7.52 6.70
CA PHE A 157 13.91 -6.13 6.26
C PHE A 157 14.72 -5.29 7.26
N TYR A 158 14.41 -5.40 8.55
CA TYR A 158 15.14 -4.69 9.59
C TYR A 158 16.62 -5.09 9.63
N GLU A 159 16.94 -6.39 9.58
CA GLU A 159 18.31 -6.89 9.52
C GLU A 159 19.06 -6.43 8.25
N ALA A 160 18.35 -6.20 7.15
CA ALA A 160 18.90 -5.57 5.96
C ALA A 160 19.08 -4.05 6.11
N GLY A 161 18.68 -3.47 7.25
CA GLY A 161 18.80 -2.05 7.59
C GLY A 161 17.62 -1.20 7.15
N CYS A 162 16.44 -1.78 6.97
CA CYS A 162 15.21 -1.04 6.68
C CYS A 162 14.69 -0.37 7.94
N SER A 163 14.66 0.96 7.95
CA SER A 163 14.07 1.77 9.02
C SER A 163 12.71 2.36 8.67
N ASN A 164 12.24 2.21 7.42
CA ASN A 164 10.96 2.75 6.96
C ASN A 164 10.26 1.75 6.03
N LEU A 165 9.19 1.12 6.53
CA LEU A 165 8.40 0.13 5.79
C LEU A 165 6.95 0.59 5.72
N GLN A 166 6.32 0.44 4.55
CA GLN A 166 4.90 0.73 4.37
C GLN A 166 4.13 -0.55 4.07
N LEU A 167 3.00 -0.73 4.76
CA LEU A 167 1.99 -1.73 4.47
C LEU A 167 0.94 -1.12 3.54
N ASP A 168 0.79 -1.67 2.33
CA ASP A 168 -0.24 -1.23 1.39
C ASP A 168 -1.49 -2.09 1.57
N ASP A 169 -2.60 -1.47 1.97
CA ASP A 169 -3.83 -2.13 2.37
C ASP A 169 -5.06 -1.62 1.60
N CYS A 170 -5.53 -2.42 0.65
CA CYS A 170 -6.80 -2.17 -0.05
C CYS A 170 -8.02 -2.74 0.69
N THR A 171 -7.82 -3.55 1.74
CA THR A 171 -8.93 -4.26 2.39
C THR A 171 -9.88 -3.31 3.11
N TRP A 172 -9.34 -2.32 3.82
CA TRP A 172 -10.13 -1.31 4.50
C TRP A 172 -10.92 -0.43 3.50
N GLY A 173 -10.27 -0.03 2.39
CA GLY A 173 -10.94 0.70 1.33
C GLY A 173 -12.08 -0.09 0.69
N ALA A 174 -11.95 -1.41 0.56
CA ALA A 174 -12.96 -2.28 -0.04
C ALA A 174 -14.24 -2.47 0.81
N ILE A 175 -14.18 -2.12 2.11
CA ILE A 175 -15.28 -2.31 3.06
C ILE A 175 -15.88 -1.01 3.60
N VAL A 176 -15.53 0.14 3.01
CA VAL A 176 -16.16 1.44 3.34
C VAL A 176 -17.52 1.60 2.66
N GLY A 177 -18.38 2.39 3.29
CA GLY A 177 -19.65 2.83 2.75
C GLY A 177 -20.77 1.78 2.74
N ASP A 178 -21.96 2.24 2.36
CA ASP A 178 -23.18 1.43 2.42
C ASP A 178 -23.21 0.27 1.43
N ALA A 179 -22.56 0.43 0.27
CA ALA A 179 -22.49 -0.63 -0.74
C ALA A 179 -21.76 -1.87 -0.22
N ALA A 180 -20.66 -1.67 0.52
CA ALA A 180 -19.95 -2.76 1.18
C ALA A 180 -20.82 -3.43 2.24
N LYS A 181 -21.45 -2.63 3.12
CA LYS A 181 -22.35 -3.13 4.15
C LYS A 181 -23.46 -4.03 3.57
N GLN A 182 -24.17 -3.54 2.55
CA GLN A 182 -25.22 -4.29 1.86
C GLN A 182 -24.70 -5.58 1.18
N ARG A 183 -23.48 -5.54 0.63
CA ARG A 183 -22.85 -6.73 0.04
C ARG A 183 -22.61 -7.81 1.09
N TYR A 184 -22.04 -7.46 2.25
CA TYR A 184 -21.76 -8.42 3.33
C TYR A 184 -23.05 -8.95 3.97
N GLU A 185 -24.07 -8.10 4.15
CA GLU A 185 -25.40 -8.52 4.61
C GLU A 185 -26.04 -9.56 3.67
N ARG A 186 -25.98 -9.33 2.35
CA ARG A 186 -26.49 -10.28 1.34
C ARG A 186 -25.75 -11.63 1.35
N LEU A 187 -24.46 -11.61 1.71
CA LEU A 187 -23.64 -12.82 1.84
C LEU A 187 -23.84 -13.52 3.20
N GLY A 188 -24.64 -12.95 4.11
CA GLY A 188 -24.81 -13.47 5.46
C GLY A 188 -23.53 -13.36 6.34
N LEU A 189 -22.62 -12.44 5.97
CA LEU A 189 -21.36 -12.23 6.68
C LEU A 189 -21.45 -11.04 7.65
N ASP A 190 -20.89 -11.21 8.83
CA ASP A 190 -20.76 -10.13 9.81
C ASP A 190 -19.55 -9.23 9.46
N LEU A 191 -19.82 -8.03 8.96
CA LEU A 191 -18.81 -7.06 8.58
C LEU A 191 -17.94 -6.63 9.79
N ASN A 192 -18.47 -6.60 11.01
CA ASN A 192 -17.68 -6.27 12.19
C ASN A 192 -16.69 -7.38 12.53
N LYS A 193 -17.08 -8.65 12.35
CA LYS A 193 -16.15 -9.78 12.48
C LYS A 193 -15.04 -9.70 11.45
N VAL A 194 -15.37 -9.35 10.20
CA VAL A 194 -14.36 -9.16 9.14
C VAL A 194 -13.39 -8.05 9.51
N LYS A 195 -13.87 -6.88 9.93
CA LYS A 195 -13.01 -5.76 10.39
C LYS A 195 -12.10 -6.17 11.56
N ALA A 196 -12.63 -6.94 12.51
CA ALA A 196 -11.83 -7.45 13.63
C ALA A 196 -10.70 -8.37 13.15
N GLN A 197 -10.96 -9.27 12.21
CA GLN A 197 -9.97 -10.19 11.65
C GLN A 197 -8.90 -9.47 10.82
N LEU A 198 -9.27 -8.44 10.03
CA LEU A 198 -8.30 -7.61 9.29
C LEU A 198 -7.36 -6.88 10.25
N LEU A 199 -7.92 -6.27 11.30
CA LEU A 199 -7.12 -5.59 12.33
C LEU A 199 -6.22 -6.57 13.09
N GLU A 200 -6.74 -7.74 13.45
CA GLU A 200 -6.00 -8.78 14.17
C GLU A 200 -4.78 -9.24 13.40
N VAL A 201 -4.93 -9.58 12.11
CA VAL A 201 -3.81 -10.08 11.32
C VAL A 201 -2.74 -9.01 11.09
N ASN A 202 -3.15 -7.74 10.86
CA ASN A 202 -2.21 -6.62 10.72
C ASN A 202 -1.43 -6.39 12.03
N ASN A 203 -2.13 -6.30 13.15
CA ASN A 203 -1.49 -6.07 14.45
C ASN A 203 -0.62 -7.24 14.90
N LEU A 204 -1.03 -8.48 14.65
CA LEU A 204 -0.22 -9.66 14.94
C LEU A 204 1.11 -9.64 14.18
N ALA A 205 1.10 -9.24 12.91
CA ALA A 205 2.31 -9.11 12.11
C ALA A 205 3.28 -8.04 12.64
N LEU A 206 2.77 -7.05 13.37
CA LEU A 206 3.54 -5.95 13.93
C LEU A 206 4.00 -6.21 15.38
N GLU A 207 3.57 -7.31 16.00
CA GLU A 207 4.04 -7.67 17.34
C GLU A 207 5.55 -7.90 17.36
N GLY A 208 6.24 -7.19 18.25
CA GLY A 208 7.69 -7.29 18.38
C GLY A 208 8.48 -6.58 17.29
N LYS A 209 7.85 -5.68 16.50
CA LYS A 209 8.60 -4.82 15.58
C LYS A 209 9.66 -4.02 16.34
N PRO A 210 10.86 -3.76 15.75
CA PRO A 210 11.86 -2.90 16.38
C PRO A 210 11.31 -1.49 16.64
N GLU A 211 11.64 -0.91 17.78
CA GLU A 211 11.15 0.42 18.20
C GLU A 211 11.61 1.55 17.27
N ASP A 212 12.80 1.41 16.68
CA ASP A 212 13.42 2.37 15.74
C ASP A 212 13.02 2.12 14.27
N MET A 213 12.16 1.15 13.99
CA MET A 213 11.60 0.92 12.66
C MET A 213 10.23 1.59 12.53
N VAL A 214 10.14 2.58 11.66
CA VAL A 214 8.87 3.22 11.30
C VAL A 214 8.10 2.30 10.36
N ILE A 215 6.89 1.89 10.76
CA ILE A 215 5.97 1.13 9.92
C ILE A 215 4.69 1.93 9.73
N THR A 216 4.33 2.17 8.48
CA THR A 216 3.14 2.95 8.08
C THR A 216 2.14 2.08 7.34
N SER A 217 0.88 2.50 7.27
CA SER A 217 -0.16 1.81 6.50
C SER A 217 -0.79 2.76 5.48
N HIS A 218 -0.89 2.35 4.23
CA HIS A 218 -1.62 3.06 3.18
C HIS A 218 -2.98 2.41 2.96
N ILE A 219 -4.04 3.17 3.16
CA ILE A 219 -5.42 2.71 2.96
C ILE A 219 -5.86 3.06 1.55
N CYS A 220 -5.64 2.12 0.64
CA CYS A 220 -5.92 2.28 -0.77
C CYS A 220 -7.41 2.08 -1.10
N ARG A 221 -7.91 2.81 -2.08
CA ARG A 221 -9.27 2.69 -2.64
C ARG A 221 -9.31 2.13 -4.05
N GLY A 222 -8.19 1.58 -4.47
CA GLY A 222 -7.95 1.10 -5.82
C GLY A 222 -7.35 2.17 -6.72
N ASN A 223 -6.31 1.77 -7.46
CA ASN A 223 -5.59 2.64 -8.38
C ASN A 223 -5.12 1.81 -9.57
N TYR A 224 -5.90 1.79 -10.64
CA TYR A 224 -5.60 1.05 -11.85
C TYR A 224 -5.95 1.87 -13.08
N HIS A 225 -4.96 2.18 -13.92
CA HIS A 225 -5.12 2.91 -15.19
C HIS A 225 -6.00 4.16 -15.05
N SER A 226 -5.74 4.98 -14.02
CA SER A 226 -6.53 6.17 -13.63
C SER A 226 -7.96 5.90 -13.16
N THR A 227 -8.29 4.67 -12.80
CA THR A 227 -9.58 4.30 -12.22
C THR A 227 -9.47 3.97 -10.75
N PHE A 228 -10.59 3.87 -10.04
CA PHE A 228 -10.65 3.46 -8.64
C PHE A 228 -11.59 2.24 -8.45
N PHE A 229 -11.48 1.57 -7.33
CA PHE A 229 -12.28 0.39 -7.01
C PHE A 229 -13.48 0.73 -6.13
N THR A 230 -13.30 1.57 -5.10
CA THR A 230 -14.34 1.87 -4.10
C THR A 230 -14.49 3.35 -3.81
N SER A 231 -15.68 3.71 -3.31
CA SER A 231 -16.06 5.03 -2.85
C SER A 231 -16.83 4.92 -1.54
N GLY A 232 -16.62 5.84 -0.62
CA GLY A 232 -17.29 5.93 0.66
C GLY A 232 -16.42 6.62 1.73
N PRO A 233 -17.00 7.25 2.74
CA PRO A 233 -16.26 7.89 3.82
C PRO A 233 -15.56 6.85 4.72
N TYR A 234 -14.52 7.28 5.43
CA TYR A 234 -13.77 6.42 6.37
C TYR A 234 -14.52 6.13 7.69
N ASP A 235 -15.66 6.78 7.94
CA ASP A 235 -16.41 6.67 9.20
C ASP A 235 -16.62 5.22 9.66
N SER A 236 -16.95 4.33 8.72
CA SER A 236 -17.27 2.93 9.02
C SER A 236 -16.08 2.06 9.43
N VAL A 237 -14.84 2.51 9.19
CA VAL A 237 -13.62 1.76 9.49
C VAL A 237 -12.71 2.47 10.50
N ALA A 238 -12.94 3.75 10.77
CA ALA A 238 -12.06 4.57 11.61
C ALA A 238 -11.90 4.03 13.04
N ASP A 239 -12.95 3.46 13.65
CA ASP A 239 -12.89 2.84 14.99
C ASP A 239 -11.99 1.61 15.08
N TYR A 240 -11.61 1.06 13.93
CA TYR A 240 -10.66 -0.05 13.79
C TYR A 240 -9.30 0.47 13.37
N VAL A 241 -9.12 0.81 12.10
CA VAL A 241 -7.82 1.13 11.51
C VAL A 241 -7.21 2.42 12.08
N PHE A 242 -7.99 3.51 12.22
CA PHE A 242 -7.44 4.76 12.73
C PHE A 242 -7.13 4.70 14.23
N ALA A 243 -8.01 4.07 14.98
CA ALA A 243 -7.88 4.00 16.43
C ALA A 243 -6.94 2.90 16.92
N LYS A 244 -6.82 1.77 16.20
CA LYS A 244 -6.29 0.54 16.81
C LYS A 244 -5.22 -0.19 15.99
N GLU A 245 -4.96 0.17 14.74
CA GLU A 245 -3.86 -0.44 13.99
C GLU A 245 -2.51 0.06 14.55
N ASN A 246 -1.57 -0.85 14.81
CA ASN A 246 -0.30 -0.55 15.51
C ASN A 246 0.77 -0.03 14.54
N VAL A 247 0.45 1.00 13.76
CA VAL A 247 1.37 1.67 12.83
C VAL A 247 1.71 3.07 13.30
N ASP A 248 2.82 3.62 12.80
CA ASP A 248 3.31 4.95 13.19
C ASP A 248 2.62 6.08 12.38
N ALA A 249 2.12 5.79 11.17
CA ALA A 249 1.34 6.73 10.37
C ALA A 249 0.37 6.04 9.41
N LEU A 250 -0.68 6.78 9.04
CA LEU A 250 -1.70 6.38 8.07
C LEU A 250 -1.63 7.28 6.83
N PHE A 251 -1.45 6.68 5.65
CA PHE A 251 -1.57 7.34 4.35
C PHE A 251 -3.01 7.18 3.84
N LEU A 252 -3.75 8.27 3.74
CA LEU A 252 -5.18 8.26 3.49
C LEU A 252 -5.52 9.01 2.20
N GLU A 253 -6.31 8.39 1.32
CA GLU A 253 -6.76 9.01 0.09
C GLU A 253 -7.87 10.03 0.36
N TYR A 254 -7.60 11.29 0.05
CA TYR A 254 -8.53 12.42 0.18
C TYR A 254 -8.48 13.35 -1.06
N ASP A 255 -8.08 12.83 -2.21
CA ASP A 255 -7.90 13.58 -3.45
C ASP A 255 -9.22 14.13 -4.04
N ASP A 256 -10.35 13.48 -3.76
CA ASP A 256 -11.66 13.91 -4.23
C ASP A 256 -12.79 13.67 -3.21
N ALA A 257 -14.03 13.96 -3.62
CA ALA A 257 -15.22 13.86 -2.76
C ALA A 257 -15.62 12.43 -2.39
N ARG A 258 -15.10 11.38 -3.07
CA ARG A 258 -15.46 9.98 -2.78
C ARG A 258 -15.01 9.52 -1.39
N SER A 259 -14.04 10.20 -0.78
CA SER A 259 -13.52 9.87 0.56
C SER A 259 -14.32 10.51 1.70
N GLY A 260 -15.29 11.38 1.42
CA GLY A 260 -16.02 12.14 2.43
C GLY A 260 -15.17 13.24 3.06
N GLY A 261 -15.56 13.66 4.26
CA GLY A 261 -14.89 14.71 5.02
C GLY A 261 -13.84 14.20 6.00
N PHE A 262 -13.19 15.12 6.71
CA PHE A 262 -12.08 14.84 7.63
C PHE A 262 -12.51 14.47 9.06
N ALA A 263 -13.80 14.48 9.39
CA ALA A 263 -14.29 14.15 10.74
C ALA A 263 -13.76 12.80 11.30
N PRO A 264 -13.60 11.72 10.50
CA PRO A 264 -13.02 10.47 10.98
C PRO A 264 -11.60 10.59 11.55
N LEU A 265 -10.83 11.63 11.16
CA LEU A 265 -9.47 11.86 11.68
C LEU A 265 -9.43 12.10 13.18
N ALA A 266 -10.54 12.56 13.80
CA ALA A 266 -10.65 12.68 15.25
C ALA A 266 -10.50 11.34 16.01
N LYS A 267 -10.59 10.21 15.30
CA LYS A 267 -10.41 8.86 15.85
C LYS A 267 -8.99 8.32 15.74
N VAL A 268 -8.09 9.04 15.07
CA VAL A 268 -6.69 8.65 14.96
C VAL A 268 -6.03 8.75 16.35
N SER A 269 -5.47 7.66 16.84
CA SER A 269 -4.79 7.65 18.15
C SER A 269 -3.64 8.65 18.20
N GLU A 270 -3.32 9.16 19.39
CA GLU A 270 -2.42 10.31 19.57
C GLU A 270 -0.96 10.02 19.15
N ASP A 271 -0.58 8.77 19.10
CA ASP A 271 0.74 8.28 18.72
C ASP A 271 0.99 8.26 17.20
N LYS A 272 -0.06 8.46 16.37
CA LYS A 272 0.03 8.34 14.92
C LYS A 272 0.08 9.68 14.21
N LYS A 273 0.82 9.71 13.10
CA LYS A 273 0.70 10.75 12.07
C LYS A 273 -0.34 10.37 11.01
N VAL A 274 -0.81 11.37 10.27
CA VAL A 274 -1.67 11.19 9.09
C VAL A 274 -1.03 11.87 7.90
N VAL A 275 -0.84 11.12 6.83
CA VAL A 275 -0.38 11.64 5.55
C VAL A 275 -1.60 11.80 4.65
N LEU A 276 -1.95 13.06 4.38
CA LEU A 276 -3.11 13.42 3.58
C LEU A 276 -2.79 13.27 2.09
N GLY A 277 -3.38 12.29 1.44
CA GLY A 277 -3.30 12.07 0.00
C GLY A 277 -4.25 13.02 -0.74
N LEU A 278 -3.87 14.29 -0.88
CA LEU A 278 -4.71 15.34 -1.47
C LEU A 278 -4.44 15.57 -2.95
N ILE A 279 -3.36 15.04 -3.49
CA ILE A 279 -2.97 15.19 -4.89
C ILE A 279 -3.33 13.91 -5.64
N THR A 280 -4.18 14.01 -6.65
CA THR A 280 -4.59 12.84 -7.43
C THR A 280 -3.49 12.35 -8.37
N THR A 281 -3.33 11.03 -8.46
CA THR A 281 -2.48 10.40 -9.49
C THR A 281 -3.28 9.88 -10.69
N LYS A 282 -4.59 10.21 -10.76
CA LYS A 282 -5.52 9.71 -11.77
C LYS A 282 -5.79 10.73 -12.90
N SER A 283 -5.43 11.99 -12.71
CA SER A 283 -5.58 13.07 -13.68
C SER A 283 -4.28 13.86 -13.81
N PRO A 284 -3.91 14.29 -15.04
CA PRO A 284 -2.73 15.12 -15.25
C PRO A 284 -2.88 16.56 -14.74
N GLU A 285 -4.11 17.01 -14.52
CA GLU A 285 -4.38 18.38 -14.06
C GLU A 285 -3.75 18.62 -12.69
N LEU A 286 -3.01 19.73 -12.56
CA LEU A 286 -2.48 20.16 -11.27
C LEU A 286 -3.59 20.71 -10.40
N GLU A 287 -3.57 20.32 -9.14
CA GLU A 287 -4.45 20.89 -8.13
C GLU A 287 -4.11 22.36 -7.87
N ASP A 288 -5.13 23.15 -7.53
CA ASP A 288 -4.94 24.52 -7.06
C ASP A 288 -4.29 24.51 -5.68
N LYS A 289 -3.11 25.12 -5.58
CA LYS A 289 -2.26 25.14 -4.38
C LYS A 289 -3.02 25.67 -3.15
N GLU A 290 -3.71 26.79 -3.28
CA GLU A 290 -4.46 27.41 -2.18
C GLU A 290 -5.61 26.52 -1.70
N THR A 291 -6.25 25.82 -2.62
CA THR A 291 -7.30 24.85 -2.30
C THR A 291 -6.75 23.68 -1.50
N VAL A 292 -5.59 23.15 -1.87
CA VAL A 292 -4.94 22.05 -1.12
C VAL A 292 -4.53 22.52 0.28
N ILE A 293 -3.91 23.68 0.40
CA ILE A 293 -3.53 24.28 1.69
C ILE A 293 -4.76 24.46 2.59
N LYS A 294 -5.85 24.99 2.04
CA LYS A 294 -7.12 25.14 2.77
C LYS A 294 -7.62 23.79 3.29
N ARG A 295 -7.55 22.73 2.49
CA ARG A 295 -7.97 21.38 2.90
C ARG A 295 -7.06 20.80 4.00
N ILE A 296 -5.77 21.10 4.00
CA ILE A 296 -4.89 20.73 5.10
C ILE A 296 -5.34 21.37 6.42
N TYR A 297 -5.67 22.67 6.40
CA TYR A 297 -6.18 23.37 7.57
C TYR A 297 -7.61 22.94 7.97
N GLU A 298 -8.42 22.45 7.04
CA GLU A 298 -9.69 21.78 7.37
C GLU A 298 -9.47 20.48 8.15
N ALA A 299 -8.50 19.65 7.73
CA ALA A 299 -8.10 18.45 8.45
C ALA A 299 -7.52 18.78 9.83
N ALA A 300 -6.77 19.88 9.95
CA ALA A 300 -6.17 20.34 11.20
C ALA A 300 -7.18 20.73 12.30
N LYS A 301 -8.48 20.81 11.96
CA LYS A 301 -9.56 20.95 12.97
C LYS A 301 -9.82 19.68 13.76
N TYR A 302 -9.37 18.52 13.29
CA TYR A 302 -9.62 17.21 13.86
C TYR A 302 -8.37 16.54 14.44
N ILE A 303 -7.19 16.91 13.94
CA ILE A 303 -5.90 16.38 14.35
C ILE A 303 -4.86 17.51 14.27
N PRO A 304 -3.95 17.66 15.24
CA PRO A 304 -2.95 18.72 15.25
C PRO A 304 -2.11 18.78 13.96
N LEU A 305 -1.81 19.99 13.48
CA LEU A 305 -1.10 20.23 12.21
C LEU A 305 0.28 19.55 12.18
N GLU A 306 0.97 19.47 13.31
CA GLU A 306 2.27 18.80 13.48
C GLU A 306 2.21 17.28 13.32
N ARG A 307 1.02 16.72 13.33
CA ARG A 307 0.76 15.29 13.05
C ARG A 307 0.27 15.05 11.62
N LEU A 308 0.11 16.10 10.82
CA LEU A 308 -0.29 16.02 9.43
C LEU A 308 0.92 16.10 8.51
N CYS A 309 0.86 15.37 7.40
CA CYS A 309 1.79 15.43 6.28
C CYS A 309 0.99 15.42 4.97
N LEU A 310 1.64 15.64 3.84
CA LEU A 310 1.05 15.66 2.51
C LEU A 310 1.69 14.62 1.60
N SER A 311 0.89 13.96 0.76
CA SER A 311 1.36 13.09 -0.31
C SER A 311 0.38 13.08 -1.50
N PRO A 312 0.76 12.48 -2.64
CA PRO A 312 -0.22 11.97 -3.59
C PRO A 312 -1.16 10.95 -2.92
N GLN A 313 -2.36 10.76 -3.47
CA GLN A 313 -3.33 9.86 -2.86
C GLN A 313 -2.90 8.39 -2.92
N CYS A 314 -2.13 8.00 -3.95
CA CYS A 314 -1.57 6.67 -4.17
C CYS A 314 -0.31 6.79 -5.05
N GLY A 315 0.27 5.67 -5.50
CA GLY A 315 1.31 5.67 -6.54
C GLY A 315 0.77 6.09 -7.91
N PHE A 316 1.68 6.41 -8.84
CA PHE A 316 1.33 6.71 -10.24
C PHE A 316 1.18 5.47 -11.12
N ALA A 317 1.60 4.32 -10.61
CA ALA A 317 1.43 3.02 -11.25
C ALA A 317 1.34 1.92 -10.19
N SER A 318 0.20 1.22 -10.12
CA SER A 318 0.02 0.06 -9.25
C SER A 318 0.27 -1.27 -9.98
N CYS A 319 0.51 -1.19 -11.28
CA CYS A 319 0.90 -2.29 -12.15
C CYS A 319 1.58 -1.72 -13.41
N GLU A 320 2.07 -2.61 -14.27
CA GLU A 320 2.86 -2.27 -15.45
C GLU A 320 2.23 -1.22 -16.38
N ILE A 321 0.90 -1.23 -16.52
CA ILE A 321 0.20 -0.27 -17.40
C ILE A 321 0.28 1.18 -16.89
N GLY A 322 0.40 1.39 -15.57
CA GLY A 322 0.41 2.72 -14.95
C GLY A 322 -0.90 3.49 -15.07
N ASN A 323 -0.89 4.74 -14.63
CA ASN A 323 -1.99 5.69 -14.81
C ASN A 323 -1.82 6.49 -16.11
N LYS A 324 -2.88 7.19 -16.53
CA LYS A 324 -2.94 7.98 -17.78
C LYS A 324 -2.28 9.36 -17.61
N LEU A 325 -1.06 9.37 -17.08
CA LEU A 325 -0.22 10.56 -16.93
C LEU A 325 1.13 10.31 -17.59
N THR A 326 1.72 11.38 -18.13
CA THR A 326 3.11 11.36 -18.59
C THR A 326 4.06 11.44 -17.40
N GLU A 327 5.32 11.15 -17.66
CA GLU A 327 6.37 11.29 -16.64
C GLU A 327 6.52 12.76 -16.18
N GLU A 328 6.44 13.72 -17.09
CA GLU A 328 6.52 15.15 -16.78
C GLU A 328 5.36 15.59 -15.90
N GLU A 329 4.15 15.12 -16.15
CA GLU A 329 2.97 15.41 -15.34
C GLU A 329 3.10 14.80 -13.92
N GLN A 330 3.64 13.60 -13.79
CA GLN A 330 3.97 13.01 -12.49
C GLN A 330 4.94 13.90 -11.72
N TRP A 331 6.05 14.31 -12.34
CA TRP A 331 7.05 15.14 -11.66
C TRP A 331 6.51 16.53 -11.32
N ALA A 332 5.66 17.11 -12.15
CA ALA A 332 4.98 18.37 -11.85
C ALA A 332 4.09 18.26 -10.60
N LYS A 333 3.34 17.16 -10.44
CA LYS A 333 2.53 16.90 -9.24
C LYS A 333 3.39 16.70 -7.99
N LEU A 334 4.48 15.97 -8.08
CA LEU A 334 5.40 15.77 -6.96
C LEU A 334 6.09 17.07 -6.55
N LYS A 335 6.45 17.93 -7.51
CA LYS A 335 6.94 19.28 -7.23
C LYS A 335 5.91 20.11 -6.49
N LEU A 336 4.63 20.08 -6.91
CA LEU A 336 3.55 20.77 -6.21
C LEU A 336 3.39 20.28 -4.77
N VAL A 337 3.49 18.96 -4.52
CA VAL A 337 3.48 18.39 -3.15
C VAL A 337 4.57 19.03 -2.29
N LYS A 338 5.82 19.09 -2.82
CA LYS A 338 6.96 19.67 -2.09
C LYS A 338 6.77 21.16 -1.81
N GLU A 339 6.35 21.93 -2.82
CA GLU A 339 6.07 23.37 -2.66
C GLU A 339 5.00 23.66 -1.61
N ILE A 340 3.93 22.86 -1.57
CA ILE A 340 2.87 23.00 -0.56
C ILE A 340 3.41 22.61 0.83
N ALA A 341 4.16 21.52 0.92
CA ALA A 341 4.70 21.05 2.19
C ALA A 341 5.63 22.10 2.82
N GLU A 342 6.55 22.67 2.06
CA GLU A 342 7.47 23.74 2.50
C GLU A 342 6.74 25.01 2.95
N GLU A 343 5.57 25.32 2.36
CA GLU A 343 4.77 26.47 2.77
C GLU A 343 4.01 26.23 4.08
N VAL A 344 3.45 25.03 4.25
CA VAL A 344 2.63 24.69 5.42
C VAL A 344 3.51 24.31 6.63
N TRP A 345 4.57 23.56 6.41
CA TRP A 345 5.53 23.12 7.43
C TRP A 345 6.92 23.65 7.10
N LYS A 346 7.43 24.55 7.90
CA LYS A 346 8.69 25.29 7.65
C LYS A 346 9.94 24.42 7.58
N ASP A 347 9.86 23.19 8.05
CA ASP A 347 10.92 22.19 8.16
C ASP A 347 10.67 20.95 7.25
N ALA A 348 9.77 21.08 6.27
CA ALA A 348 9.41 20.00 5.34
C ALA A 348 10.48 19.70 4.28
#